data_b48eb472e825f09d7f0d80bf3d5ccd3b
#
_entry.id   b48eb472e825f09d7f0d80bf3d5ccd3b
#
_cell.length_a   1.000
_cell.length_b   1.000
_cell.length_c   1.000
_cell.angle_alpha   90.00
_cell.angle_beta   90.00
_cell.angle_gamma   90.00
#
_symmetry.space_group_name_H-M   'P 1'
#
loop_
_entity.id
_entity.type
_entity.pdbx_description
1 polymer ?
#
loop_
_entity_poly.entity_id
_entity_poly.type
_entity_poly.pdbx_seq_one_letter_code
_entity_poly.pdbx_strand_id
1 'polypeptide(L)'
;MNKEISPTCIFENERVTFRSYIEEFTPKLYKEFDSKADGLGLHSKINDLFSGKKVNYTEGLAAWHPKYRDQYNPSSFDTPSNKKQQIELSKLNELCSDAKNIVTIGIGGSFEGPKMFLEVIDSEKDDTNFIFVTGADLSEFRTKTRKLDPKDTVFIVSSKSFTTEETISILKEALHWSGEVNRFFAITANKEEVEKYNIKNIIEFDKEIGGRYSIWSEISALIHCLKKDEYDDFIAGGKQADFDLKKNDTYLKFVKNLAFSDIWLHNIKNKNSRVVLSYAWNLRSFPNFIQQLEMESLGKRPSKDSEYKKTGQIIFGGYGPTAQHSYFQLLHQGTQDICVDIIVGKEDKKSLAYAQAITQSRLMTQGAEDLKNHESINADIPTNLFLIDTTSSYELGYLLATWEHRAYLTAAMLQINPFDQFGVNAGKIYTKKYLSDRD
;
A
#
# COMPACT_ATOMS: atom_id res chain seq x y z
N MET A 1 -32.08 9.93 18.79
CA MET A 1 -31.01 8.96 18.49
C MET A 1 -31.44 8.19 17.27
N ASN A 2 -30.82 8.45 16.12
CA ASN A 2 -31.21 7.80 14.88
C ASN A 2 -30.83 6.33 14.93
N LYS A 3 -31.64 5.49 14.31
CA LYS A 3 -31.46 4.05 14.22
C LYS A 3 -30.10 3.75 13.59
N GLU A 4 -29.27 2.97 14.28
CA GLU A 4 -27.99 2.54 13.75
C GLU A 4 -28.25 1.71 12.49
N ILE A 5 -27.71 2.11 11.33
CA ILE A 5 -27.82 1.31 10.09
C ILE A 5 -27.00 0.05 10.28
N SER A 6 -27.61 -1.09 9.98
CA SER A 6 -26.90 -2.37 9.92
C SER A 6 -26.04 -2.41 8.68
N PRO A 7 -24.80 -2.88 8.76
CA PRO A 7 -23.97 -3.06 7.56
C PRO A 7 -24.60 -4.07 6.60
N THR A 8 -24.48 -3.82 5.31
CA THR A 8 -24.95 -4.72 4.25
C THR A 8 -24.06 -5.95 4.08
N CYS A 9 -22.79 -5.81 4.44
CA CYS A 9 -21.82 -6.90 4.52
C CYS A 9 -20.88 -6.66 5.69
N ILE A 10 -20.55 -7.72 6.42
CA ILE A 10 -19.64 -7.67 7.57
C ILE A 10 -18.69 -8.85 7.54
N PHE A 11 -17.44 -8.59 7.94
CA PHE A 11 -16.47 -9.59 8.35
C PHE A 11 -15.91 -9.20 9.72
N GLU A 12 -15.79 -10.16 10.60
CA GLU A 12 -15.26 -9.97 11.95
C GLU A 12 -14.45 -11.19 12.37
N ASN A 13 -13.30 -10.93 12.98
CA ASN A 13 -12.50 -11.90 13.70
C ASN A 13 -12.02 -11.26 15.03
N GLU A 14 -11.09 -11.91 15.72
CA GLU A 14 -10.58 -11.42 17.02
C GLU A 14 -9.86 -10.07 16.93
N ARG A 15 -9.36 -9.67 15.75
CA ARG A 15 -8.49 -8.51 15.55
C ARG A 15 -9.13 -7.39 14.74
N VAL A 16 -10.08 -7.72 13.88
CA VAL A 16 -10.67 -6.73 12.96
C VAL A 16 -12.19 -6.89 12.84
N THR A 17 -12.85 -5.77 12.58
CA THR A 17 -14.28 -5.74 12.23
C THR A 17 -14.44 -4.85 11.01
N PHE A 18 -14.71 -5.44 9.85
CA PHE A 18 -14.88 -4.73 8.58
C PHE A 18 -16.36 -4.69 8.22
N ARG A 19 -16.86 -3.51 7.87
CA ARG A 19 -18.27 -3.25 7.59
C ARG A 19 -18.43 -2.51 6.27
N SER A 20 -19.37 -2.93 5.45
CA SER A 20 -19.79 -2.22 4.25
C SER A 20 -21.23 -1.70 4.44
N TYR A 21 -21.46 -0.44 4.09
CA TYR A 21 -22.77 0.22 4.19
C TYR A 21 -23.28 0.66 2.81
N ILE A 22 -22.98 -0.10 1.77
CA ILE A 22 -23.40 0.18 0.39
C ILE A 22 -24.79 -0.44 0.15
N GLU A 23 -25.84 0.26 0.59
CA GLU A 23 -27.21 -0.27 0.55
C GLU A 23 -27.69 -0.61 -0.87
N GLU A 24 -27.33 0.21 -1.84
CA GLU A 24 -27.70 -0.01 -3.23
C GLU A 24 -27.05 -1.27 -3.84
N PHE A 25 -25.93 -1.75 -3.28
CA PHE A 25 -25.33 -3.02 -3.69
C PHE A 25 -26.01 -4.20 -3.00
N THR A 26 -27.18 -4.54 -3.50
CA THR A 26 -28.08 -5.52 -2.90
C THR A 26 -27.53 -6.95 -2.92
N PRO A 27 -28.05 -7.87 -2.06
CA PRO A 27 -27.72 -9.30 -2.13
C PRO A 27 -28.00 -9.95 -3.50
N LYS A 28 -28.96 -9.43 -4.27
CA LYS A 28 -29.24 -9.89 -5.63
C LYS A 28 -28.09 -9.51 -6.57
N LEU A 29 -27.64 -8.26 -6.53
CA LEU A 29 -26.48 -7.80 -7.30
C LEU A 29 -25.22 -8.58 -6.93
N TYR A 30 -24.97 -8.80 -5.63
CA TYR A 30 -23.86 -9.63 -5.20
C TYR A 30 -23.86 -11.00 -5.87
N LYS A 31 -25.02 -11.70 -5.88
CA LYS A 31 -25.15 -13.02 -6.51
C LYS A 31 -24.92 -12.98 -8.03
N GLU A 32 -25.36 -11.93 -8.70
CA GLU A 32 -25.12 -11.73 -10.14
C GLU A 32 -23.61 -11.59 -10.43
N PHE A 33 -22.90 -10.78 -9.62
CA PHE A 33 -21.43 -10.65 -9.72
C PHE A 33 -20.70 -11.93 -9.35
N ASP A 34 -21.17 -12.65 -8.33
CA ASP A 34 -20.57 -13.92 -7.89
C ASP A 34 -20.69 -14.99 -8.98
N SER A 35 -21.85 -15.08 -9.62
CA SER A 35 -22.03 -15.98 -10.78
C SER A 35 -21.11 -15.62 -11.96
N LYS A 36 -20.89 -14.31 -12.22
CA LYS A 36 -19.91 -13.86 -13.21
C LYS A 36 -18.50 -14.22 -12.82
N ALA A 37 -18.15 -14.07 -11.53
CA ALA A 37 -16.85 -14.44 -10.99
C ALA A 37 -16.54 -15.93 -11.18
N ASP A 38 -17.54 -16.79 -10.95
CA ASP A 38 -17.44 -18.23 -11.20
C ASP A 38 -17.21 -18.50 -12.69
N GLY A 39 -17.95 -17.84 -13.58
CA GLY A 39 -17.77 -17.95 -15.03
C GLY A 39 -16.39 -17.48 -15.51
N LEU A 40 -15.76 -16.52 -14.82
CA LEU A 40 -14.39 -16.05 -15.09
C LEU A 40 -13.31 -16.89 -14.40
N GLY A 41 -13.68 -17.93 -13.65
CA GLY A 41 -12.75 -18.80 -12.93
C GLY A 41 -12.04 -18.11 -11.79
N LEU A 42 -12.68 -17.19 -11.05
CA LEU A 42 -12.07 -16.38 -10.01
C LEU A 42 -11.35 -17.25 -8.96
N HIS A 43 -11.96 -18.36 -8.54
CA HIS A 43 -11.35 -19.27 -7.58
C HIS A 43 -10.03 -19.88 -8.11
N SER A 44 -9.97 -20.27 -9.39
CA SER A 44 -8.74 -20.74 -10.02
C SER A 44 -7.69 -19.65 -10.08
N LYS A 45 -8.06 -18.41 -10.38
CA LYS A 45 -7.14 -17.27 -10.42
C LYS A 45 -6.53 -16.98 -9.04
N ILE A 46 -7.34 -17.08 -7.97
CA ILE A 46 -6.84 -16.98 -6.59
C ILE A 46 -5.78 -18.07 -6.34
N ASN A 47 -6.09 -19.33 -6.66
CA ASN A 47 -5.14 -20.44 -6.49
C ASN A 47 -3.87 -20.24 -7.33
N ASP A 48 -3.98 -19.70 -8.53
CA ASP A 48 -2.85 -19.41 -9.41
C ASP A 48 -1.91 -18.35 -8.82
N LEU A 49 -2.46 -17.30 -8.19
CA LEU A 49 -1.68 -16.29 -7.47
C LEU A 49 -0.84 -16.92 -6.35
N PHE A 50 -1.47 -17.74 -5.50
CA PHE A 50 -0.81 -18.36 -4.34
C PHE A 50 0.15 -19.50 -4.71
N SER A 51 -0.03 -20.14 -5.86
CA SER A 51 0.84 -21.22 -6.33
C SER A 51 2.10 -20.74 -7.05
N GLY A 52 2.26 -19.42 -7.23
CA GLY A 52 3.41 -18.83 -7.94
C GLY A 52 3.35 -19.06 -9.45
N LYS A 53 2.17 -19.27 -10.03
CA LYS A 53 2.02 -19.25 -11.49
C LYS A 53 2.30 -17.85 -12.04
N LYS A 54 2.63 -17.77 -13.32
CA LYS A 54 2.95 -16.52 -14.03
C LYS A 54 1.69 -15.67 -14.27
N VAL A 55 1.08 -15.19 -13.16
CA VAL A 55 -0.12 -14.35 -13.21
C VAL A 55 0.14 -12.95 -13.74
N ASN A 56 1.38 -12.48 -13.69
CA ASN A 56 1.84 -11.30 -14.42
C ASN A 56 2.18 -11.69 -15.86
N TYR A 57 1.15 -11.95 -16.63
CA TYR A 57 1.28 -12.57 -17.96
C TYR A 57 1.94 -11.66 -19.00
N THR A 58 1.88 -10.34 -18.86
CA THR A 58 2.52 -9.38 -19.79
C THR A 58 4.04 -9.35 -19.66
N GLU A 59 4.56 -9.65 -18.47
CA GLU A 59 6.00 -9.74 -18.20
C GLU A 59 6.49 -11.19 -18.08
N GLY A 60 5.57 -12.17 -18.10
CA GLY A 60 5.88 -13.60 -17.98
C GLY A 60 6.40 -13.99 -16.59
N LEU A 61 6.02 -13.24 -15.55
CA LEU A 61 6.46 -13.39 -14.18
C LEU A 61 5.33 -13.86 -13.25
N ALA A 62 5.67 -14.44 -12.13
CA ALA A 62 4.75 -14.63 -11.02
C ALA A 62 4.53 -13.27 -10.29
N ALA A 63 3.65 -13.28 -9.29
CA ALA A 63 3.49 -12.18 -8.34
C ALA A 63 3.71 -12.75 -6.94
N TRP A 64 4.96 -12.70 -6.48
CA TRP A 64 5.41 -13.52 -5.36
C TRP A 64 5.11 -12.99 -3.95
N HIS A 65 4.48 -11.82 -3.82
CA HIS A 65 4.18 -11.24 -2.50
C HIS A 65 3.42 -12.19 -1.55
N PRO A 66 2.40 -13.00 -1.96
CA PRO A 66 1.78 -13.94 -1.04
C PRO A 66 2.72 -15.10 -0.67
N LYS A 67 3.58 -15.52 -1.60
CA LYS A 67 4.54 -16.59 -1.35
C LYS A 67 5.65 -16.17 -0.39
N TYR A 68 6.06 -14.89 -0.43
CA TYR A 68 6.97 -14.33 0.56
C TYR A 68 6.39 -14.43 1.97
N ARG A 69 5.14 -14.04 2.15
CA ARG A 69 4.44 -14.21 3.43
C ARG A 69 4.37 -15.66 3.86
N ASP A 70 3.97 -16.56 2.97
CA ASP A 70 3.81 -17.99 3.26
C ASP A 70 5.13 -18.69 3.65
N GLN A 71 6.22 -18.39 2.94
CA GLN A 71 7.53 -19.04 3.13
C GLN A 71 8.43 -18.33 4.15
N TYR A 72 8.02 -17.15 4.65
CA TYR A 72 8.79 -16.45 5.67
C TYR A 72 8.94 -17.29 6.94
N ASN A 73 10.20 -17.46 7.37
CA ASN A 73 10.55 -18.14 8.61
C ASN A 73 11.22 -17.16 9.57
N PRO A 74 10.58 -16.79 10.69
CA PRO A 74 11.14 -15.88 11.67
C PRO A 74 12.50 -16.29 12.24
N SER A 75 12.78 -17.61 12.28
CA SER A 75 14.01 -18.13 12.87
C SER A 75 15.24 -17.95 11.98
N SER A 76 15.08 -17.75 10.68
CA SER A 76 16.20 -17.72 9.73
C SER A 76 16.18 -16.58 8.73
N PHE A 77 15.13 -15.75 8.72
CA PHE A 77 14.90 -14.79 7.64
C PHE A 77 15.02 -15.43 6.23
N ASP A 78 14.72 -16.70 6.13
CA ASP A 78 14.71 -17.39 4.86
C ASP A 78 13.53 -16.88 4.03
N THR A 79 13.83 -16.00 3.10
CA THR A 79 12.92 -15.71 2.00
C THR A 79 13.17 -16.72 0.88
N PRO A 80 12.26 -16.87 -0.09
CA PRO A 80 12.46 -17.76 -1.23
C PRO A 80 13.77 -17.56 -1.99
N SER A 81 14.38 -16.39 -1.86
CA SER A 81 15.61 -16.00 -2.54
C SER A 81 16.88 -16.09 -1.67
N ASN A 82 16.84 -16.40 -0.34
CA ASN A 82 17.84 -15.83 0.51
C ASN A 82 18.47 -16.55 1.66
N LYS A 83 18.83 -17.80 1.54
CA LYS A 83 19.83 -18.38 2.48
C LYS A 83 21.21 -17.71 2.41
N LYS A 84 21.50 -16.97 1.36
CA LYS A 84 22.80 -16.32 1.11
C LYS A 84 22.97 -14.92 1.72
N GLN A 85 21.88 -14.28 2.14
CA GLN A 85 21.92 -12.85 2.51
C GLN A 85 22.03 -12.58 4.02
N GLN A 86 22.06 -13.60 4.87
CA GLN A 86 22.21 -13.39 6.32
C GLN A 86 23.44 -12.56 6.70
N ILE A 87 24.52 -12.70 5.95
CA ILE A 87 25.75 -11.91 6.17
C ILE A 87 25.49 -10.41 5.90
N GLU A 88 24.83 -10.11 4.80
CA GLU A 88 24.53 -8.72 4.44
C GLU A 88 23.50 -8.08 5.37
N LEU A 89 22.52 -8.86 5.82
CA LEU A 89 21.55 -8.41 6.82
C LEU A 89 22.21 -8.17 8.19
N SER A 90 23.16 -9.02 8.59
CA SER A 90 23.93 -8.80 9.82
C SER A 90 24.77 -7.53 9.75
N LYS A 91 25.41 -7.27 8.61
CA LYS A 91 26.17 -6.00 8.39
C LYS A 91 25.24 -4.80 8.39
N LEU A 92 24.06 -4.91 7.77
CA LEU A 92 23.06 -3.84 7.79
C LEU A 92 22.63 -3.53 9.22
N ASN A 93 22.32 -4.57 10.00
CA ASN A 93 21.94 -4.42 11.40
C ASN A 93 23.07 -3.73 12.23
N GLU A 94 24.30 -4.20 12.10
CA GLU A 94 25.46 -3.64 12.79
C GLU A 94 25.64 -2.13 12.47
N LEU A 95 25.67 -1.77 11.19
CA LEU A 95 25.84 -0.38 10.77
C LEU A 95 24.66 0.52 11.15
N CYS A 96 23.43 0.01 11.08
CA CYS A 96 22.24 0.79 11.43
C CYS A 96 22.05 0.94 12.94
N SER A 97 22.47 -0.04 13.75
CA SER A 97 22.37 0.04 15.22
C SER A 97 23.23 1.16 15.82
N ASP A 98 24.37 1.48 15.19
CA ASP A 98 25.28 2.53 15.63
C ASP A 98 25.03 3.89 14.93
N ALA A 99 24.13 3.92 13.93
CA ALA A 99 23.87 5.11 13.15
C ALA A 99 22.91 6.07 13.87
N LYS A 100 23.27 7.36 13.93
CA LYS A 100 22.33 8.41 14.37
C LYS A 100 21.32 8.76 13.28
N ASN A 101 21.72 8.59 12.02
CA ASN A 101 20.86 8.91 10.89
C ASN A 101 20.85 7.77 9.87
N ILE A 102 19.68 7.39 9.42
CA ILE A 102 19.49 6.46 8.33
C ILE A 102 18.73 7.17 7.21
N VAL A 103 19.40 7.36 6.08
CA VAL A 103 18.84 8.01 4.90
C VAL A 103 18.45 6.93 3.89
N THR A 104 17.15 6.79 3.66
CA THR A 104 16.60 5.85 2.66
C THR A 104 16.32 6.59 1.36
N ILE A 105 16.95 6.17 0.27
CA ILE A 105 16.81 6.72 -1.07
C ILE A 105 16.01 5.72 -1.91
N GLY A 106 14.82 6.10 -2.33
CA GLY A 106 13.92 5.25 -3.12
C GLY A 106 12.61 5.95 -3.42
N ILE A 107 11.86 5.47 -4.40
CA ILE A 107 10.59 6.08 -4.85
C ILE A 107 9.52 5.00 -5.04
N GLY A 108 8.25 5.39 -4.98
CA GLY A 108 7.11 4.49 -5.13
C GLY A 108 7.13 3.38 -4.08
N GLY A 109 7.07 2.11 -4.47
CA GLY A 109 7.04 0.98 -3.55
C GLY A 109 8.29 0.84 -2.67
N SER A 110 9.43 1.42 -3.08
CA SER A 110 10.63 1.49 -2.24
C SER A 110 10.57 2.60 -1.17
N PHE A 111 9.53 3.42 -1.18
CA PHE A 111 9.31 4.54 -0.26
C PHE A 111 8.03 4.39 0.55
N GLU A 112 6.86 4.27 -0.14
CA GLU A 112 5.55 4.34 0.51
C GLU A 112 5.38 3.25 1.57
N GLY A 113 5.75 2.00 1.25
CA GLY A 113 5.65 0.87 2.17
C GLY A 113 6.55 1.01 3.41
N PRO A 114 7.88 1.12 3.23
CA PRO A 114 8.81 1.28 4.35
C PRO A 114 8.52 2.48 5.23
N LYS A 115 8.15 3.63 4.64
CA LYS A 115 7.75 4.83 5.40
C LYS A 115 6.53 4.58 6.27
N MET A 116 5.46 4.03 5.67
CA MET A 116 4.24 3.71 6.39
C MET A 116 4.50 2.73 7.54
N PHE A 117 5.32 1.71 7.30
CA PHE A 117 5.64 0.71 8.31
C PHE A 117 6.41 1.34 9.50
N LEU A 118 7.42 2.18 9.24
CA LEU A 118 8.15 2.90 10.29
C LEU A 118 7.21 3.82 11.10
N GLU A 119 6.22 4.42 10.48
CA GLU A 119 5.21 5.22 11.19
C GLU A 119 4.30 4.38 12.11
N VAL A 120 3.99 3.14 11.71
CA VAL A 120 3.17 2.22 12.52
C VAL A 120 3.90 1.77 13.77
N ILE A 121 5.18 1.41 13.64
CA ILE A 121 5.99 0.97 14.78
C ILE A 121 6.49 2.12 15.67
N ASP A 122 6.03 3.33 15.39
CA ASP A 122 6.38 4.53 16.18
C ASP A 122 7.90 4.71 16.35
N SER A 123 8.61 4.59 15.23
CA SER A 123 10.07 4.71 15.18
C SER A 123 10.60 6.10 15.61
N GLU A 124 9.71 7.08 15.75
CA GLU A 124 10.03 8.42 16.25
C GLU A 124 10.49 8.40 17.72
N LYS A 125 10.24 7.31 18.46
CA LYS A 125 10.74 7.11 19.83
C LYS A 125 12.19 6.60 19.89
N ASP A 126 12.74 6.18 18.75
CA ASP A 126 14.12 5.72 18.68
C ASP A 126 15.07 6.92 18.61
N ASP A 127 16.28 6.76 19.13
CA ASP A 127 17.34 7.79 19.03
C ASP A 127 17.88 7.94 17.60
N THR A 128 17.46 7.08 16.69
CA THR A 128 17.85 7.07 15.27
C THR A 128 16.89 7.90 14.44
N ASN A 129 17.41 8.83 13.66
CA ASN A 129 16.66 9.68 12.75
C ASN A 129 16.48 8.99 11.38
N PHE A 130 15.25 8.64 11.04
CA PHE A 130 14.90 8.03 9.74
C PHE A 130 14.50 9.11 8.72
N ILE A 131 15.23 9.19 7.62
CA ILE A 131 15.05 10.20 6.59
C ILE A 131 14.82 9.54 5.24
N PHE A 132 13.70 9.86 4.60
CA PHE A 132 13.40 9.39 3.25
C PHE A 132 13.69 10.50 2.23
N VAL A 133 14.34 10.15 1.13
CA VAL A 133 14.62 11.02 -0.01
C VAL A 133 14.09 10.34 -1.28
N THR A 134 13.21 11.01 -2.00
CA THR A 134 12.41 10.37 -3.06
C THR A 134 12.56 11.02 -4.43
N GLY A 135 12.79 12.32 -4.46
CA GLY A 135 12.61 13.11 -5.67
C GLY A 135 13.84 13.24 -6.55
N ALA A 136 13.62 13.79 -7.76
CA ALA A 136 14.67 14.19 -8.68
C ALA A 136 15.25 15.57 -8.33
N ASP A 137 14.57 16.35 -7.50
CA ASP A 137 15.06 17.65 -7.05
C ASP A 137 16.07 17.48 -5.91
N LEU A 138 17.34 17.77 -6.20
CA LEU A 138 18.44 17.67 -5.26
C LEU A 138 18.27 18.59 -4.03
N SER A 139 17.39 19.58 -4.09
CA SER A 139 17.10 20.46 -2.94
C SER A 139 16.44 19.68 -1.81
N GLU A 140 15.71 18.61 -2.10
CA GLU A 140 15.16 17.71 -1.08
C GLU A 140 16.30 17.07 -0.27
N PHE A 141 17.26 16.44 -0.95
CA PHE A 141 18.41 15.81 -0.32
C PHE A 141 19.21 16.83 0.52
N ARG A 142 19.61 17.94 -0.10
CA ARG A 142 20.41 18.98 0.55
C ARG A 142 19.73 19.57 1.79
N THR A 143 18.42 19.77 1.72
CA THR A 143 17.64 20.29 2.85
C THR A 143 17.59 19.30 4.01
N LYS A 144 17.31 18.02 3.70
CA LYS A 144 17.18 16.97 4.71
C LYS A 144 18.50 16.57 5.34
N THR A 145 19.62 16.68 4.62
CA THR A 145 20.95 16.27 5.10
C THR A 145 21.82 17.41 5.64
N ARG A 146 21.43 18.68 5.47
CA ARG A 146 22.28 19.85 5.80
C ARG A 146 22.80 19.91 7.25
N LYS A 147 22.14 19.25 8.20
CA LYS A 147 22.48 19.22 9.63
C LYS A 147 23.07 17.89 10.06
N LEU A 148 23.21 16.93 9.16
CA LEU A 148 23.70 15.59 9.45
C LEU A 148 25.22 15.55 9.34
N ASP A 149 25.83 14.65 10.10
CA ASP A 149 27.25 14.28 9.93
C ASP A 149 27.34 13.05 9.03
N PRO A 150 28.09 13.09 7.92
CA PRO A 150 28.31 11.92 7.08
C PRO A 150 28.80 10.68 7.83
N LYS A 151 29.61 10.89 8.87
CA LYS A 151 30.18 9.79 9.66
C LYS A 151 29.15 9.05 10.52
N ASP A 152 28.07 9.73 10.89
CA ASP A 152 26.98 9.19 11.70
C ASP A 152 25.76 8.78 10.83
N THR A 153 25.92 8.79 9.50
CA THR A 153 24.82 8.57 8.54
C THR A 153 25.04 7.31 7.72
N VAL A 154 24.03 6.43 7.67
CA VAL A 154 23.96 5.25 6.80
C VAL A 154 22.95 5.50 5.69
N PHE A 155 23.26 5.04 4.48
CA PHE A 155 22.40 5.17 3.30
C PHE A 155 21.86 3.82 2.85
N ILE A 156 20.56 3.75 2.64
CA ILE A 156 19.89 2.59 2.06
C ILE A 156 19.28 3.03 0.73
N VAL A 157 19.77 2.47 -0.38
CA VAL A 157 19.34 2.81 -1.73
C VAL A 157 18.52 1.67 -2.29
N SER A 158 17.23 1.89 -2.41
CA SER A 158 16.27 0.85 -2.80
C SER A 158 15.72 1.11 -4.21
N SER A 159 16.05 0.24 -5.16
CA SER A 159 15.49 0.30 -6.52
C SER A 159 15.55 -1.07 -7.18
N LYS A 160 14.41 -1.58 -7.63
CA LYS A 160 14.32 -2.90 -8.31
C LYS A 160 15.29 -3.02 -9.49
N SER A 161 15.30 -2.05 -10.38
CA SER A 161 16.16 -2.04 -11.59
C SER A 161 17.53 -1.41 -11.36
N PHE A 162 17.68 -0.62 -10.31
CA PHE A 162 18.82 0.25 -10.04
C PHE A 162 19.19 1.19 -11.20
N THR A 163 18.17 1.54 -12.01
CA THR A 163 18.27 2.44 -13.18
C THR A 163 17.25 3.56 -13.13
N THR A 164 16.49 3.69 -12.02
CA THR A 164 15.50 4.75 -11.84
C THR A 164 16.22 6.08 -11.72
N GLU A 165 16.00 7.00 -12.66
CA GLU A 165 16.80 8.24 -12.82
C GLU A 165 16.75 9.11 -11.55
N GLU A 166 15.59 9.22 -10.92
CA GLU A 166 15.41 9.96 -9.67
C GLU A 166 16.29 9.38 -8.55
N THR A 167 16.25 8.06 -8.35
CA THR A 167 17.04 7.36 -7.34
C THR A 167 18.54 7.49 -7.62
N ILE A 168 18.95 7.35 -8.88
CA ILE A 168 20.35 7.43 -9.27
C ILE A 168 20.91 8.87 -9.17
N SER A 169 20.08 9.87 -9.46
CA SER A 169 20.48 11.27 -9.29
C SER A 169 20.79 11.58 -7.82
N ILE A 170 19.90 11.17 -6.92
CA ILE A 170 20.12 11.34 -5.46
C ILE A 170 21.29 10.48 -4.96
N LEU A 171 21.44 9.25 -5.44
CA LEU A 171 22.57 8.40 -5.07
C LEU A 171 23.91 9.07 -5.38
N LYS A 172 24.07 9.66 -6.57
CA LYS A 172 25.32 10.37 -6.95
C LYS A 172 25.59 11.55 -6.03
N GLU A 173 24.58 12.34 -5.69
CA GLU A 173 24.71 13.45 -4.74
C GLU A 173 25.07 12.94 -3.34
N ALA A 174 24.43 11.85 -2.89
CA ALA A 174 24.71 11.27 -1.57
C ALA A 174 26.12 10.69 -1.46
N LEU A 175 26.61 10.02 -2.51
CA LEU A 175 28.01 9.54 -2.57
C LEU A 175 29.00 10.68 -2.52
N HIS A 176 28.75 11.78 -3.23
CA HIS A 176 29.59 12.97 -3.20
C HIS A 176 29.57 13.63 -1.80
N TRP A 177 28.38 13.77 -1.20
CA TRP A 177 28.20 14.35 0.12
C TRP A 177 28.85 13.53 1.23
N SER A 178 28.70 12.20 1.18
CA SER A 178 29.23 11.29 2.20
C SER A 178 30.76 11.14 2.12
N GLY A 179 31.31 11.06 0.92
CA GLY A 179 32.72 10.72 0.69
C GLY A 179 33.12 9.27 1.03
N GLU A 180 32.20 8.47 1.61
CA GLU A 180 32.46 7.10 2.09
C GLU A 180 31.40 6.12 1.56
N VAL A 181 31.77 5.27 0.60
CA VAL A 181 30.88 4.30 -0.03
C VAL A 181 30.53 3.08 0.86
N ASN A 182 31.33 2.77 1.86
CA ASN A 182 31.12 1.66 2.79
C ASN A 182 29.89 1.83 3.69
N ARG A 183 29.36 3.06 3.79
CA ARG A 183 28.11 3.37 4.52
C ARG A 183 26.85 3.23 3.67
N PHE A 184 27.00 2.72 2.44
CA PHE A 184 25.87 2.51 1.53
C PHE A 184 25.50 1.04 1.44
N PHE A 185 24.20 0.78 1.52
CA PHE A 185 23.55 -0.48 1.17
C PHE A 185 22.67 -0.28 -0.06
N ALA A 186 22.75 -1.19 -1.01
CA ALA A 186 21.83 -1.26 -2.12
C ALA A 186 20.84 -2.41 -1.91
N ILE A 187 19.55 -2.15 -2.11
CA ILE A 187 18.50 -3.18 -2.14
C ILE A 187 17.96 -3.22 -3.57
N THR A 188 18.19 -4.32 -4.29
CA THR A 188 17.91 -4.38 -5.73
C THR A 188 17.67 -5.80 -6.24
N ALA A 189 16.99 -5.92 -7.38
CA ALA A 189 16.94 -7.14 -8.18
C ALA A 189 18.00 -7.17 -9.32
N ASN A 190 18.85 -6.13 -9.40
CA ASN A 190 19.85 -5.96 -10.47
C ASN A 190 21.22 -5.55 -9.88
N LYS A 191 21.96 -6.54 -9.42
CA LYS A 191 23.26 -6.36 -8.79
C LYS A 191 24.30 -5.72 -9.72
N GLU A 192 24.29 -6.06 -11.00
CA GLU A 192 25.26 -5.57 -11.98
C GLU A 192 25.23 -4.04 -12.11
N GLU A 193 24.05 -3.43 -12.00
CA GLU A 193 23.91 -1.97 -12.02
C GLU A 193 24.50 -1.31 -10.78
N VAL A 194 24.46 -1.97 -9.61
CA VAL A 194 25.02 -1.44 -8.37
C VAL A 194 26.54 -1.38 -8.42
N GLU A 195 27.20 -2.34 -9.05
CA GLU A 195 28.66 -2.43 -9.16
C GLU A 195 29.29 -1.16 -9.79
N LYS A 196 28.54 -0.47 -10.66
CA LYS A 196 28.98 0.81 -11.29
C LYS A 196 29.22 1.94 -10.30
N TYR A 197 28.68 1.83 -9.07
CA TYR A 197 28.79 2.83 -7.98
C TYR A 197 29.76 2.39 -6.88
N ASN A 198 30.47 1.27 -7.05
CA ASN A 198 31.40 0.68 -6.08
C ASN A 198 30.76 0.30 -4.73
N ILE A 199 29.43 0.23 -4.64
CA ILE A 199 28.73 -0.23 -3.43
C ILE A 199 28.91 -1.74 -3.32
N LYS A 200 29.44 -2.20 -2.18
CA LYS A 200 29.71 -3.63 -1.92
C LYS A 200 28.64 -4.32 -1.10
N ASN A 201 27.92 -3.59 -0.28
CA ASN A 201 26.85 -4.12 0.56
C ASN A 201 25.55 -4.16 -0.26
N ILE A 202 25.18 -5.34 -0.72
CA ILE A 202 24.04 -5.52 -1.62
C ILE A 202 23.10 -6.59 -1.05
N ILE A 203 21.85 -6.19 -0.84
CA ILE A 203 20.76 -7.09 -0.50
C ILE A 203 19.92 -7.28 -1.76
N GLU A 204 19.84 -8.51 -2.23
CA GLU A 204 19.11 -8.84 -3.45
C GLU A 204 17.68 -9.24 -3.10
N PHE A 205 16.69 -8.80 -3.87
CA PHE A 205 15.31 -9.28 -3.79
C PHE A 205 14.82 -9.79 -5.14
N ASP A 206 13.75 -10.58 -5.09
CA ASP A 206 13.28 -11.28 -6.28
C ASP A 206 12.63 -10.32 -7.28
N LYS A 207 13.02 -10.44 -8.56
CA LYS A 207 12.45 -9.69 -9.69
C LYS A 207 10.96 -9.96 -9.92
N GLU A 208 10.45 -11.07 -9.41
CA GLU A 208 9.03 -11.45 -9.51
C GLU A 208 8.13 -10.73 -8.51
N ILE A 209 8.69 -9.84 -7.66
CA ILE A 209 7.90 -8.93 -6.83
C ILE A 209 7.73 -7.58 -7.52
N GLY A 210 6.48 -7.15 -7.68
CA GLY A 210 6.15 -5.80 -8.15
C GLY A 210 6.47 -4.74 -7.09
N GLY A 211 6.87 -3.51 -7.52
CA GLY A 211 7.26 -2.44 -6.58
C GLY A 211 6.21 -2.13 -5.53
N ARG A 212 4.95 -1.94 -5.92
CA ARG A 212 3.84 -1.64 -4.98
C ARG A 212 3.42 -2.82 -4.09
N TYR A 213 3.95 -4.01 -4.35
CA TYR A 213 3.78 -5.23 -3.54
C TYR A 213 5.05 -5.61 -2.77
N SER A 214 6.10 -4.76 -2.81
CA SER A 214 7.43 -5.15 -2.32
C SER A 214 7.64 -4.97 -0.82
N ILE A 215 6.72 -4.36 -0.11
CA ILE A 215 6.82 -4.14 1.36
C ILE A 215 7.06 -5.45 2.14
N TRP A 216 6.62 -6.59 1.62
CA TRP A 216 6.80 -7.92 2.22
C TRP A 216 8.20 -8.51 2.02
N SER A 217 9.02 -7.88 1.17
CA SER A 217 10.34 -8.36 0.76
C SER A 217 11.48 -7.63 1.48
N GLU A 218 12.68 -7.88 1.00
CA GLU A 218 13.91 -7.21 1.44
C GLU A 218 13.87 -5.67 1.34
N ILE A 219 12.90 -5.10 0.65
CA ILE A 219 12.63 -3.65 0.69
C ILE A 219 12.39 -3.17 2.13
N SER A 220 11.85 -4.05 2.98
CA SER A 220 11.68 -3.80 4.43
C SER A 220 12.82 -4.37 5.28
N ALA A 221 13.98 -4.69 4.70
CA ALA A 221 15.13 -5.26 5.42
C ALA A 221 15.58 -4.40 6.62
N LEU A 222 15.52 -3.08 6.49
CA LEU A 222 15.81 -2.16 7.59
C LEU A 222 14.93 -2.44 8.81
N ILE A 223 13.63 -2.57 8.61
CA ILE A 223 12.66 -2.82 9.68
C ILE A 223 12.90 -4.22 10.27
N HIS A 224 13.11 -5.21 9.42
CA HIS A 224 13.46 -6.56 9.87
C HIS A 224 14.73 -6.55 10.75
N CYS A 225 15.75 -5.82 10.37
CA CYS A 225 17.00 -5.77 11.14
C CYS A 225 16.82 -5.07 12.50
N LEU A 226 16.15 -3.92 12.52
CA LEU A 226 16.07 -3.07 13.71
C LEU A 226 14.87 -3.41 14.62
N LYS A 227 13.79 -3.95 14.08
CA LYS A 227 12.51 -4.21 14.76
C LYS A 227 11.94 -5.56 14.31
N LYS A 228 12.73 -6.62 14.54
CA LYS A 228 12.40 -7.97 14.05
C LYS A 228 11.02 -8.45 14.47
N ASP A 229 10.65 -8.29 15.74
CA ASP A 229 9.37 -8.74 16.27
C ASP A 229 8.19 -8.02 15.57
N GLU A 230 8.33 -6.74 15.28
CA GLU A 230 7.36 -5.96 14.53
C GLU A 230 7.22 -6.45 13.08
N TYR A 231 8.35 -6.80 12.45
CA TYR A 231 8.32 -7.37 11.10
C TYR A 231 7.68 -8.77 11.10
N ASP A 232 7.99 -9.61 12.09
CA ASP A 232 7.39 -10.94 12.25
C ASP A 232 5.86 -10.83 12.40
N ASP A 233 5.38 -9.92 13.23
CA ASP A 233 3.96 -9.65 13.42
C ASP A 233 3.29 -9.13 12.14
N PHE A 234 3.96 -8.24 11.42
CA PHE A 234 3.46 -7.75 10.13
C PHE A 234 3.25 -8.88 9.12
N ILE A 235 4.25 -9.76 8.97
CA ILE A 235 4.13 -10.93 8.09
C ILE A 235 3.04 -11.87 8.58
N ALA A 236 2.94 -12.10 9.90
CA ALA A 236 1.91 -12.96 10.48
C ALA A 236 0.49 -12.44 10.18
N GLY A 237 0.27 -11.12 10.27
CA GLY A 237 -1.00 -10.50 9.90
C GLY A 237 -1.35 -10.72 8.43
N GLY A 238 -0.39 -10.53 7.52
CA GLY A 238 -0.58 -10.79 6.10
C GLY A 238 -0.85 -12.27 5.77
N LYS A 239 -0.11 -13.19 6.44
CA LYS A 239 -0.35 -14.66 6.34
C LYS A 239 -1.75 -15.03 6.78
N GLN A 240 -2.24 -14.42 7.86
CA GLN A 240 -3.60 -14.70 8.35
C GLN A 240 -4.65 -14.25 7.34
N ALA A 241 -4.50 -13.06 6.74
CA ALA A 241 -5.41 -12.61 5.70
C ALA A 241 -5.38 -13.54 4.45
N ASP A 242 -4.20 -14.02 4.05
CA ASP A 242 -4.05 -15.00 2.97
C ASP A 242 -4.73 -16.34 3.31
N PHE A 243 -4.62 -16.78 4.55
CA PHE A 243 -5.32 -17.97 5.05
C PHE A 243 -6.84 -17.78 5.00
N ASP A 244 -7.31 -16.62 5.50
CA ASP A 244 -8.74 -16.30 5.52
C ASP A 244 -9.30 -16.21 4.10
N LEU A 245 -8.59 -15.65 3.12
CA LEU A 245 -9.02 -15.62 1.72
C LEU A 245 -9.26 -17.02 1.15
N LYS A 246 -8.45 -18.00 1.57
CA LYS A 246 -8.50 -19.38 1.07
C LYS A 246 -9.46 -20.28 1.85
N LYS A 247 -9.74 -19.98 3.13
CA LYS A 247 -10.37 -20.92 4.08
C LYS A 247 -11.53 -20.34 4.88
N ASN A 248 -11.76 -19.02 4.82
CA ASN A 248 -12.84 -18.37 5.56
C ASN A 248 -13.86 -17.78 4.58
N ASP A 249 -14.98 -18.45 4.44
CA ASP A 249 -16.05 -18.05 3.49
C ASP A 249 -16.58 -16.63 3.80
N THR A 250 -16.61 -16.23 5.06
CA THR A 250 -17.10 -14.91 5.45
C THR A 250 -16.13 -13.82 5.02
N TYR A 251 -14.82 -14.06 5.16
CA TYR A 251 -13.78 -13.15 4.68
C TYR A 251 -13.77 -13.07 3.15
N LEU A 252 -13.77 -14.22 2.47
CA LEU A 252 -13.82 -14.26 1.01
C LEU A 252 -15.04 -13.52 0.47
N LYS A 253 -16.23 -13.74 1.11
CA LYS A 253 -17.46 -13.02 0.77
C LYS A 253 -17.29 -11.52 0.95
N PHE A 254 -16.65 -11.07 2.04
CA PHE A 254 -16.44 -9.65 2.29
C PHE A 254 -15.51 -9.03 1.25
N VAL A 255 -14.37 -9.66 0.94
CA VAL A 255 -13.41 -9.16 -0.07
C VAL A 255 -14.05 -9.16 -1.47
N LYS A 256 -14.81 -10.19 -1.83
CA LYS A 256 -15.64 -10.20 -3.05
C LYS A 256 -16.64 -9.04 -3.06
N ASN A 257 -17.31 -8.77 -1.93
CA ASN A 257 -18.24 -7.64 -1.82
C ASN A 257 -17.55 -6.29 -2.08
N LEU A 258 -16.35 -6.08 -1.56
CA LEU A 258 -15.56 -4.88 -1.85
C LEU A 258 -15.24 -4.78 -3.35
N ALA A 259 -14.66 -5.83 -3.94
CA ALA A 259 -14.25 -5.83 -5.35
C ALA A 259 -15.44 -5.67 -6.30
N PHE A 260 -16.56 -6.35 -6.03
CA PHE A 260 -17.75 -6.30 -6.87
C PHE A 260 -18.47 -4.95 -6.77
N SER A 261 -18.59 -4.43 -5.55
CA SER A 261 -19.20 -3.11 -5.35
C SER A 261 -18.33 -1.99 -5.96
N ASP A 262 -17.00 -2.07 -5.92
CA ASP A 262 -16.12 -1.10 -6.59
C ASP A 262 -16.37 -1.06 -8.10
N ILE A 263 -16.48 -2.23 -8.73
CA ILE A 263 -16.77 -2.33 -10.17
C ILE A 263 -18.15 -1.76 -10.48
N TRP A 264 -19.16 -2.15 -9.71
CA TRP A 264 -20.54 -1.70 -9.88
C TRP A 264 -20.67 -0.19 -9.68
N LEU A 265 -20.09 0.33 -8.60
CA LEU A 265 -20.08 1.77 -8.31
C LEU A 265 -19.40 2.56 -9.42
N HIS A 266 -18.27 2.07 -9.93
CA HIS A 266 -17.51 2.77 -10.96
C HIS A 266 -18.15 2.69 -12.34
N ASN A 267 -18.61 1.48 -12.76
CA ASN A 267 -19.10 1.26 -14.11
C ASN A 267 -20.60 1.55 -14.29
N ILE A 268 -21.41 1.34 -13.25
CA ILE A 268 -22.87 1.48 -13.32
C ILE A 268 -23.35 2.78 -12.64
N LYS A 269 -22.82 3.07 -11.44
CA LYS A 269 -23.19 4.26 -10.67
C LYS A 269 -22.33 5.50 -10.98
N ASN A 270 -21.34 5.37 -11.83
CA ASN A 270 -20.47 6.45 -12.26
C ASN A 270 -19.63 7.10 -11.13
N LYS A 271 -19.45 6.40 -10.00
CA LYS A 271 -18.61 6.86 -8.89
C LYS A 271 -17.14 6.73 -9.27
N ASN A 272 -16.54 7.82 -9.75
CA ASN A 272 -15.19 7.78 -10.33
C ASN A 272 -14.06 7.94 -9.30
N SER A 273 -14.39 8.36 -8.09
CA SER A 273 -13.43 8.65 -7.03
C SER A 273 -13.76 7.91 -5.75
N ARG A 274 -12.70 7.49 -5.03
CA ARG A 274 -12.82 6.93 -3.69
C ARG A 274 -11.83 7.60 -2.75
N VAL A 275 -12.33 7.99 -1.59
CA VAL A 275 -11.56 8.60 -0.52
C VAL A 275 -11.17 7.54 0.48
N VAL A 276 -9.90 7.47 0.86
CA VAL A 276 -9.40 6.59 1.93
C VAL A 276 -8.96 7.47 3.09
N LEU A 277 -9.63 7.34 4.24
CA LEU A 277 -9.43 8.16 5.42
C LEU A 277 -8.91 7.31 6.56
N SER A 278 -7.73 7.62 7.08
CA SER A 278 -7.22 7.02 8.31
C SER A 278 -7.47 7.93 9.50
N TYR A 279 -8.18 7.45 10.52
CA TYR A 279 -8.34 8.13 11.81
C TYR A 279 -7.37 7.61 12.87
N ALA A 280 -6.39 6.79 12.46
CA ALA A 280 -5.27 6.37 13.27
C ALA A 280 -4.01 7.12 12.82
N TRP A 281 -3.34 7.83 13.75
CA TRP A 281 -2.13 8.60 13.44
C TRP A 281 -1.01 7.74 12.87
N ASN A 282 -0.82 6.56 13.44
CA ASN A 282 0.20 5.62 12.98
C ASN A 282 -0.05 5.09 11.57
N LEU A 283 -1.30 5.16 11.07
CA LEU A 283 -1.69 4.79 9.70
C LEU A 283 -1.91 6.00 8.79
N ARG A 284 -1.34 7.19 9.11
CA ARG A 284 -1.54 8.42 8.34
C ARG A 284 -1.05 8.34 6.89
N SER A 285 -0.06 7.51 6.62
CA SER A 285 0.46 7.26 5.26
C SER A 285 -0.21 6.08 4.53
N PHE A 286 -1.09 5.33 5.19
CA PHE A 286 -1.81 4.22 4.55
C PHE A 286 -2.60 4.66 3.30
N PRO A 287 -3.32 5.79 3.29
CA PRO A 287 -4.01 6.26 2.09
C PRO A 287 -3.08 6.50 0.89
N ASN A 288 -1.86 7.00 1.10
CA ASN A 288 -0.88 7.22 0.03
C ASN A 288 -0.38 5.89 -0.55
N PHE A 289 -0.13 4.90 0.33
CA PHE A 289 0.23 3.55 -0.13
C PHE A 289 -0.89 2.93 -0.97
N ILE A 290 -2.14 3.02 -0.51
CA ILE A 290 -3.29 2.48 -1.24
C ILE A 290 -3.52 3.21 -2.56
N GLN A 291 -3.26 4.50 -2.62
CA GLN A 291 -3.31 5.27 -3.87
C GLN A 291 -2.38 4.63 -4.92
N GLN A 292 -1.13 4.35 -4.58
CA GLN A 292 -0.22 3.66 -5.49
C GLN A 292 -0.70 2.24 -5.79
N LEU A 293 -1.02 1.45 -4.77
CA LEU A 293 -1.42 0.06 -4.91
C LEU A 293 -2.59 -0.09 -5.90
N GLU A 294 -3.65 0.67 -5.74
CA GLU A 294 -4.84 0.54 -6.56
C GLU A 294 -4.72 1.24 -7.92
N MET A 295 -4.23 2.49 -7.95
CA MET A 295 -4.19 3.24 -9.22
C MET A 295 -3.19 2.66 -10.21
N GLU A 296 -2.05 2.13 -9.75
CA GLU A 296 -1.14 1.39 -10.64
C GLU A 296 -1.67 0.01 -11.03
N SER A 297 -2.35 -0.69 -10.11
CA SER A 297 -2.86 -2.04 -10.40
C SER A 297 -4.08 -2.03 -11.30
N LEU A 298 -5.00 -1.10 -11.08
CA LEU A 298 -6.30 -1.04 -11.75
C LEU A 298 -6.36 0.02 -12.86
N GLY A 299 -5.48 1.02 -12.85
CA GLY A 299 -5.44 2.08 -13.86
C GLY A 299 -4.93 1.58 -15.22
N LYS A 300 -5.64 0.64 -15.83
CA LYS A 300 -5.29 -0.03 -17.09
C LYS A 300 -6.29 0.31 -18.19
N ARG A 301 -5.90 0.05 -19.44
CA ARG A 301 -6.88 0.05 -20.52
C ARG A 301 -7.86 -1.10 -20.31
N PRO A 302 -9.17 -0.91 -20.55
CA PRO A 302 -10.14 -1.99 -20.45
C PRO A 302 -9.76 -3.17 -21.34
N SER A 303 -9.91 -4.39 -20.85
CA SER A 303 -9.76 -5.60 -21.68
C SER A 303 -10.84 -5.62 -22.75
N LYS A 304 -10.49 -6.14 -23.95
CA LYS A 304 -11.46 -6.33 -25.02
C LYS A 304 -12.53 -7.36 -24.68
N ASP A 305 -12.16 -8.32 -23.85
CA ASP A 305 -13.03 -9.42 -23.42
C ASP A 305 -13.91 -9.03 -22.21
N SER A 306 -13.67 -7.87 -21.59
CA SER A 306 -14.43 -7.37 -20.46
C SER A 306 -15.67 -6.58 -20.90
N GLU A 307 -16.80 -6.83 -20.25
CA GLU A 307 -18.01 -6.01 -20.38
C GLU A 307 -17.81 -4.60 -19.75
N TYR A 308 -16.88 -4.48 -18.81
CA TYR A 308 -16.61 -3.24 -18.08
C TYR A 308 -15.69 -2.32 -18.87
N LYS A 309 -16.06 -1.03 -18.92
CA LYS A 309 -15.32 -0.02 -19.70
C LYS A 309 -14.47 0.91 -18.85
N LYS A 310 -14.72 0.94 -17.54
CA LYS A 310 -13.92 1.68 -16.57
C LYS A 310 -13.14 0.71 -15.70
N THR A 311 -11.89 1.02 -15.40
CA THR A 311 -10.97 0.13 -14.68
C THR A 311 -10.60 0.66 -13.29
N GLY A 312 -9.72 1.64 -13.16
CA GLY A 312 -9.29 2.18 -11.87
C GLY A 312 -10.07 3.43 -11.47
N GLN A 313 -10.55 3.50 -10.23
CA GLN A 313 -11.04 4.74 -9.63
C GLN A 313 -9.86 5.67 -9.28
N ILE A 314 -10.15 6.96 -9.16
CA ILE A 314 -9.21 7.92 -8.57
C ILE A 314 -9.22 7.69 -7.05
N ILE A 315 -8.08 7.30 -6.51
CA ILE A 315 -7.91 7.12 -5.07
C ILE A 315 -7.18 8.34 -4.52
N PHE A 316 -7.76 8.95 -3.50
CA PHE A 316 -7.12 10.01 -2.73
C PHE A 316 -7.52 9.87 -1.26
N GLY A 317 -6.88 10.60 -0.38
CA GLY A 317 -7.22 10.53 1.03
C GLY A 317 -6.16 11.15 1.92
N GLY A 318 -6.11 10.68 3.16
CA GLY A 318 -5.15 11.16 4.13
C GLY A 318 -5.59 10.90 5.57
N TYR A 319 -4.91 11.59 6.50
CA TYR A 319 -5.28 11.55 7.91
C TYR A 319 -6.63 12.26 8.12
N GLY A 320 -7.63 11.52 8.60
CA GLY A 320 -9.03 11.95 8.69
C GLY A 320 -9.24 13.29 9.41
N PRO A 321 -8.67 13.50 10.62
CA PRO A 321 -8.77 14.77 11.31
C PRO A 321 -8.29 15.97 10.49
N THR A 322 -7.17 15.85 9.77
CA THR A 322 -6.67 16.91 8.89
C THR A 322 -7.56 17.08 7.65
N ALA A 323 -8.02 15.97 7.08
CA ALA A 323 -8.92 15.95 5.92
C ALA A 323 -10.23 16.73 6.20
N GLN A 324 -10.75 16.64 7.44
CA GLN A 324 -11.96 17.38 7.86
C GLN A 324 -11.81 18.90 7.72
N HIS A 325 -10.57 19.42 7.79
CA HIS A 325 -10.25 20.82 7.61
C HIS A 325 -9.75 21.17 6.20
N SER A 326 -9.89 20.25 5.25
CA SER A 326 -9.46 20.43 3.86
C SER A 326 -10.60 20.21 2.87
N TYR A 327 -10.97 18.96 2.63
CA TYR A 327 -11.91 18.60 1.55
C TYR A 327 -13.26 18.02 2.02
N PHE A 328 -13.57 17.99 3.31
CA PHE A 328 -14.87 17.51 3.80
C PHE A 328 -16.05 18.39 3.35
N GLN A 329 -15.81 19.66 3.08
CA GLN A 329 -16.83 20.51 2.44
C GLN A 329 -17.29 19.90 1.11
N LEU A 330 -16.34 19.41 0.30
CA LEU A 330 -16.66 18.71 -0.96
C LEU A 330 -17.40 17.39 -0.69
N LEU A 331 -16.96 16.61 0.29
CA LEU A 331 -17.56 15.31 0.60
C LEU A 331 -19.01 15.46 1.05
N HIS A 332 -19.29 16.46 1.89
CA HIS A 332 -20.61 16.64 2.50
C HIS A 332 -21.60 17.47 1.67
N GLN A 333 -21.14 18.44 0.87
CA GLN A 333 -22.04 19.33 0.12
C GLN A 333 -21.68 19.44 -1.36
N GLY A 334 -20.59 18.81 -1.80
CA GLY A 334 -20.20 18.83 -3.21
C GLY A 334 -21.10 17.97 -4.09
N THR A 335 -20.96 18.14 -5.38
CA THR A 335 -21.73 17.43 -6.40
C THR A 335 -20.99 16.23 -7.01
N GLN A 336 -19.84 15.89 -6.45
CA GLN A 336 -19.01 14.80 -6.95
C GLN A 336 -19.52 13.45 -6.47
N ASP A 337 -19.58 12.51 -7.39
CA ASP A 337 -19.91 11.12 -7.10
C ASP A 337 -18.71 10.36 -6.52
N ILE A 338 -18.70 10.16 -5.22
CA ILE A 338 -17.59 9.57 -4.45
C ILE A 338 -18.01 8.32 -3.68
N CYS A 339 -17.01 7.53 -3.29
CA CYS A 339 -17.10 6.46 -2.29
C CYS A 339 -16.10 6.74 -1.18
N VAL A 340 -16.27 6.14 -0.01
CA VAL A 340 -15.42 6.40 1.15
C VAL A 340 -15.04 5.10 1.85
N ASP A 341 -13.75 4.95 2.16
CA ASP A 341 -13.22 3.94 3.04
C ASP A 341 -12.64 4.62 4.29
N ILE A 342 -13.09 4.24 5.47
CA ILE A 342 -12.64 4.80 6.76
C ILE A 342 -11.94 3.72 7.55
N ILE A 343 -10.77 4.03 8.10
CA ILE A 343 -9.96 3.14 8.93
C ILE A 343 -9.77 3.77 10.30
N VAL A 344 -9.99 3.00 11.36
CA VAL A 344 -9.81 3.48 12.75
C VAL A 344 -9.48 2.33 13.69
N GLY A 345 -8.58 2.57 14.66
CA GLY A 345 -8.27 1.65 15.73
C GLY A 345 -9.32 1.71 16.85
N LYS A 346 -9.55 0.57 17.53
CA LYS A 346 -10.49 0.43 18.65
C LYS A 346 -9.82 0.55 20.03
N GLU A 347 -8.50 0.74 20.08
CA GLU A 347 -7.72 0.79 21.31
C GLU A 347 -8.16 1.93 22.28
N ASP A 348 -8.63 3.05 21.71
CA ASP A 348 -9.20 4.14 22.49
C ASP A 348 -10.54 4.63 21.92
N LYS A 349 -11.61 3.90 22.24
CA LYS A 349 -12.98 4.24 21.83
C LYS A 349 -13.52 5.56 22.42
N LYS A 350 -12.80 6.17 23.36
CA LYS A 350 -13.16 7.47 23.94
C LYS A 350 -12.40 8.60 23.29
N SER A 351 -11.43 8.33 22.42
CA SER A 351 -10.67 9.35 21.72
C SER A 351 -11.56 10.17 20.78
N LEU A 352 -11.16 11.42 20.56
CA LEU A 352 -11.82 12.29 19.60
C LEU A 352 -11.73 11.70 18.17
N ALA A 353 -10.59 11.12 17.81
CA ALA A 353 -10.38 10.53 16.49
C ALA A 353 -11.34 9.35 16.24
N TYR A 354 -11.52 8.46 17.21
CA TYR A 354 -12.50 7.37 17.13
C TYR A 354 -13.91 7.91 16.96
N ALA A 355 -14.30 8.85 17.82
CA ALA A 355 -15.62 9.48 17.77
C ALA A 355 -15.88 10.16 16.41
N GLN A 356 -14.88 10.87 15.87
CA GLN A 356 -14.95 11.48 14.54
C GLN A 356 -15.13 10.42 13.44
N ALA A 357 -14.32 9.34 13.43
CA ALA A 357 -14.43 8.28 12.45
C ALA A 357 -15.83 7.66 12.38
N ILE A 358 -16.36 7.28 13.54
CA ILE A 358 -17.71 6.68 13.65
C ILE A 358 -18.79 7.69 13.24
N THR A 359 -18.65 8.94 13.67
CA THR A 359 -19.61 10.00 13.32
C THR A 359 -19.58 10.26 11.81
N GLN A 360 -18.41 10.40 11.21
CA GLN A 360 -18.29 10.67 9.78
C GLN A 360 -18.80 9.49 8.93
N SER A 361 -18.50 8.24 9.34
CA SER A 361 -19.08 7.07 8.68
C SER A 361 -20.61 7.13 8.67
N ARG A 362 -21.23 7.49 9.79
CA ARG A 362 -22.68 7.63 9.90
C ARG A 362 -23.22 8.79 9.09
N LEU A 363 -22.60 9.96 9.17
CA LEU A 363 -23.06 11.14 8.44
C LEU A 363 -23.01 10.92 6.92
N MET A 364 -21.98 10.25 6.41
CA MET A 364 -21.87 9.93 4.99
C MET A 364 -22.95 8.94 4.53
N THR A 365 -23.28 7.96 5.37
CA THR A 365 -24.29 6.94 5.01
C THR A 365 -25.72 7.42 5.23
N GLN A 366 -26.00 8.19 6.28
CA GLN A 366 -27.37 8.55 6.70
C GLN A 366 -27.71 10.02 6.48
N GLY A 367 -26.71 10.86 6.27
CA GLY A 367 -26.90 12.30 6.40
C GLY A 367 -27.07 12.74 7.85
N ALA A 368 -27.62 13.93 8.05
CA ALA A 368 -27.94 14.49 9.36
C ALA A 368 -29.34 15.11 9.31
N GLU A 369 -30.10 14.88 10.41
CA GLU A 369 -31.39 15.54 10.65
C GLU A 369 -31.16 16.84 11.44
N ASP A 370 -32.15 17.70 11.45
CA ASP A 370 -32.19 18.93 12.26
C ASP A 370 -31.12 19.97 11.93
N LEU A 371 -30.56 19.92 10.71
CA LEU A 371 -29.66 20.95 10.20
C LEU A 371 -30.44 22.07 9.49
N LYS A 372 -29.89 23.29 9.51
CA LYS A 372 -30.41 24.38 8.68
C LYS A 372 -30.19 24.05 7.20
N ASN A 373 -30.99 24.63 6.31
CA ASN A 373 -30.91 24.35 4.85
C ASN A 373 -29.48 24.51 4.28
N HIS A 374 -28.74 25.53 4.73
CA HIS A 374 -27.37 25.78 4.27
C HIS A 374 -26.31 24.88 4.93
N GLU A 375 -26.68 24.15 5.96
CA GLU A 375 -25.84 23.17 6.65
C GLU A 375 -26.16 21.73 6.24
N SER A 376 -27.22 21.51 5.42
CA SER A 376 -27.61 20.18 4.96
C SER A 376 -26.45 19.49 4.23
N ILE A 377 -26.30 18.20 4.42
CA ILE A 377 -25.22 17.40 3.86
C ILE A 377 -25.75 16.27 2.97
N ASN A 378 -24.89 15.80 2.08
CA ASN A 378 -25.18 14.62 1.28
C ASN A 378 -25.32 13.36 2.16
N ALA A 379 -26.20 12.47 1.77
CA ALA A 379 -26.38 11.15 2.36
C ALA A 379 -26.16 10.06 1.30
N ASP A 380 -26.34 8.81 1.68
CA ASP A 380 -26.23 7.64 0.80
C ASP A 380 -24.89 7.54 0.08
N ILE A 381 -23.82 8.10 0.69
CA ILE A 381 -22.45 7.96 0.19
C ILE A 381 -21.98 6.54 0.48
N PRO A 382 -21.63 5.75 -0.56
CA PRO A 382 -21.12 4.40 -0.38
C PRO A 382 -19.89 4.39 0.55
N THR A 383 -20.02 3.77 1.71
CA THR A 383 -19.01 3.82 2.77
C THR A 383 -18.65 2.43 3.26
N ASN A 384 -17.35 2.18 3.40
CA ASN A 384 -16.81 1.04 4.14
C ASN A 384 -16.10 1.54 5.40
N LEU A 385 -16.21 0.80 6.49
CA LEU A 385 -15.59 1.08 7.78
C LEU A 385 -14.73 -0.11 8.21
N PHE A 386 -13.44 0.14 8.35
CA PHE A 386 -12.43 -0.84 8.76
C PHE A 386 -12.01 -0.53 10.19
N LEU A 387 -12.57 -1.28 11.11
CA LEU A 387 -12.22 -1.22 12.53
C LEU A 387 -11.13 -2.25 12.81
N ILE A 388 -10.00 -1.83 13.32
CA ILE A 388 -8.90 -2.69 13.77
C ILE A 388 -8.75 -2.60 15.29
N ASP A 389 -8.36 -3.68 15.95
CA ASP A 389 -8.31 -3.69 17.43
C ASP A 389 -7.22 -2.75 17.93
N THR A 390 -6.05 -2.82 17.33
CA THR A 390 -4.91 -1.95 17.61
C THR A 390 -4.29 -1.46 16.28
N THR A 391 -3.50 -0.40 16.35
CA THR A 391 -2.74 0.09 15.20
C THR A 391 -1.33 -0.51 15.18
N SER A 392 -1.23 -1.83 15.35
CA SER A 392 0.03 -2.58 15.38
C SER A 392 0.46 -3.11 14.03
N SER A 393 1.66 -3.66 13.97
CA SER A 393 2.23 -4.28 12.77
C SER A 393 1.40 -5.45 12.26
N TYR A 394 0.79 -6.25 13.14
CA TYR A 394 -0.08 -7.35 12.74
C TYR A 394 -1.32 -6.85 11.99
N GLU A 395 -2.03 -5.87 12.56
CA GLU A 395 -3.23 -5.30 11.93
C GLU A 395 -2.88 -4.56 10.64
N LEU A 396 -1.72 -3.89 10.57
CA LEU A 396 -1.21 -3.32 9.32
C LEU A 396 -1.05 -4.41 8.25
N GLY A 397 -0.39 -5.53 8.58
CA GLY A 397 -0.19 -6.65 7.67
C GLY A 397 -1.51 -7.24 7.18
N TYR A 398 -2.44 -7.47 8.10
CA TYR A 398 -3.77 -8.01 7.77
C TYR A 398 -4.56 -7.05 6.85
N LEU A 399 -4.58 -5.77 7.19
CA LEU A 399 -5.29 -4.73 6.43
C LEU A 399 -4.71 -4.58 5.03
N LEU A 400 -3.39 -4.54 4.93
CA LEU A 400 -2.68 -4.37 3.66
C LEU A 400 -2.92 -5.56 2.71
N ALA A 401 -2.79 -6.80 3.21
CA ALA A 401 -3.11 -7.98 2.43
C ALA A 401 -4.58 -8.00 1.98
N THR A 402 -5.51 -7.51 2.82
CA THR A 402 -6.92 -7.36 2.45
C THR A 402 -7.09 -6.42 1.25
N TRP A 403 -6.35 -5.30 1.19
CA TRP A 403 -6.36 -4.39 0.03
C TRP A 403 -5.72 -5.00 -1.21
N GLU A 404 -4.65 -5.76 -1.06
CA GLU A 404 -4.05 -6.51 -2.17
C GLU A 404 -5.05 -7.54 -2.75
N HIS A 405 -5.76 -8.26 -1.90
CA HIS A 405 -6.83 -9.17 -2.31
C HIS A 405 -7.96 -8.44 -3.04
N ARG A 406 -8.45 -7.31 -2.49
CA ARG A 406 -9.46 -6.46 -3.13
C ARG A 406 -9.02 -6.04 -4.54
N ALA A 407 -7.81 -5.50 -4.66
CA ALA A 407 -7.25 -5.06 -5.94
C ALA A 407 -7.09 -6.24 -6.93
N TYR A 408 -6.63 -7.40 -6.46
CA TYR A 408 -6.48 -8.57 -7.32
C TYR A 408 -7.82 -9.13 -7.81
N LEU A 409 -8.81 -9.26 -6.91
CA LEU A 409 -10.15 -9.73 -7.29
C LEU A 409 -10.82 -8.75 -8.25
N THR A 410 -10.70 -7.44 -8.01
CA THR A 410 -11.18 -6.40 -8.93
C THR A 410 -10.54 -6.54 -10.31
N ALA A 411 -9.21 -6.68 -10.38
CA ALA A 411 -8.48 -6.86 -11.63
C ALA A 411 -8.91 -8.15 -12.36
N ALA A 412 -9.08 -9.24 -11.63
CA ALA A 412 -9.51 -10.52 -12.19
C ALA A 412 -10.90 -10.45 -12.81
N MET A 413 -11.85 -9.72 -12.18
CA MET A 413 -13.18 -9.44 -12.70
C MET A 413 -13.17 -8.52 -13.92
N LEU A 414 -12.28 -7.50 -13.91
CA LEU A 414 -12.08 -6.59 -15.04
C LEU A 414 -11.26 -7.22 -16.17
N GLN A 415 -10.69 -8.40 -15.95
CA GLN A 415 -9.84 -9.15 -16.89
C GLN A 415 -8.61 -8.33 -17.32
N ILE A 416 -7.98 -7.65 -16.36
CA ILE A 416 -6.75 -6.86 -16.56
C ILE A 416 -5.58 -7.41 -15.74
N ASN A 417 -4.34 -7.08 -16.14
CA ASN A 417 -3.14 -7.43 -15.37
C ASN A 417 -2.85 -6.37 -14.29
N PRO A 418 -2.93 -6.72 -12.98
CA PRO A 418 -2.67 -5.75 -11.91
C PRO A 418 -1.17 -5.57 -11.58
N PHE A 419 -0.26 -6.26 -12.24
CA PHE A 419 1.14 -6.36 -11.81
C PHE A 419 2.13 -5.55 -12.66
N ASP A 420 1.76 -5.16 -13.89
CA ASP A 420 2.55 -4.28 -14.75
C ASP A 420 2.23 -2.78 -14.54
N GLN A 421 3.01 -1.89 -15.17
CA GLN A 421 2.78 -0.44 -15.19
C GLN A 421 3.37 0.24 -16.45
N PHE A 422 3.11 -0.30 -17.63
CA PHE A 422 3.66 0.23 -18.89
C PHE A 422 3.28 1.69 -19.17
N GLY A 423 2.18 2.20 -18.58
CA GLY A 423 1.73 3.57 -18.75
C GLY A 423 2.76 4.65 -18.36
N VAL A 424 3.68 4.32 -17.44
CA VAL A 424 4.73 5.26 -16.99
C VAL A 424 5.98 5.29 -17.89
N ASN A 425 6.11 4.34 -18.85
CA ASN A 425 7.32 4.20 -19.66
C ASN A 425 7.51 5.38 -20.62
N ALA A 426 6.42 5.93 -21.16
CA ALA A 426 6.50 7.08 -22.06
C ALA A 426 7.18 8.27 -21.39
N GLY A 427 6.79 8.60 -20.15
CA GLY A 427 7.43 9.67 -19.38
C GLY A 427 8.94 9.49 -19.29
N LYS A 428 9.39 8.28 -18.90
CA LYS A 428 10.83 7.97 -18.76
C LYS A 428 11.57 8.13 -20.09
N ILE A 429 11.02 7.59 -21.19
CA ILE A 429 11.65 7.65 -22.51
C ILE A 429 11.81 9.09 -22.99
N TYR A 430 10.73 9.88 -22.89
CA TYR A 430 10.75 11.26 -23.40
C TYR A 430 11.54 12.22 -22.50
N THR A 431 11.56 12.01 -21.17
CA THR A 431 12.45 12.76 -20.27
C THR A 431 13.91 12.53 -20.63
N LYS A 432 14.31 11.27 -20.86
CA LYS A 432 15.67 10.92 -21.27
C LYS A 432 16.05 11.55 -22.59
N LYS A 433 15.15 11.51 -23.58
CA LYS A 433 15.36 12.19 -24.86
C LYS A 433 15.53 13.70 -24.69
N TYR A 434 14.67 14.35 -23.91
CA TYR A 434 14.75 15.78 -23.63
C TYR A 434 16.09 16.18 -23.00
N LEU A 435 16.66 15.36 -22.13
CA LEU A 435 17.97 15.63 -21.52
C LEU A 435 19.09 15.47 -22.58
N SER A 436 19.06 14.40 -23.39
CA SER A 436 20.07 14.15 -24.43
C SER A 436 20.08 15.17 -25.57
N ASP A 437 18.95 15.82 -25.85
CA ASP A 437 18.86 16.85 -26.90
C ASP A 437 19.43 18.22 -26.45
N ARG A 438 19.89 18.33 -25.20
CA ARG A 438 20.48 19.55 -24.60
C ARG A 438 21.97 19.48 -24.32
N ASP A 439 22.52 18.25 -24.36
CA ASP A 439 23.97 18.01 -24.33
C ASP A 439 24.55 18.11 -25.76
#